data_14deec78bd9ff97641ce6637b608ad6a
#
_entry.id   14deec78bd9ff97641ce6637b608ad6a
#
_cell.length_a   1.000
_cell.length_b   1.000
_cell.length_c   1.000
_cell.angle_alpha   90.00
_cell.angle_beta   90.00
_cell.angle_gamma   90.00
#
_symmetry.space_group_name_H-M   'P 1'
#
loop_
_entity.id
_entity.type
_entity.pdbx_description
1 polymer ?
#
loop_
_entity_poly.entity_id
_entity_poly.type
_entity_poly.pdbx_seq_one_letter_code
_entity_poly.pdbx_strand_id
1 'polypeptide(L)'
;SHNIHIEQNKMLCSKCHASVNRHGELSMTRADCLSCHHSEENNCETCHEIQVQFYSGTIGILDDEESDIMFEEDIDCRACHDPGDQVIGKSEASFCIDCHDSDYEEVLINWQDSIQQQHDKLTSDLNLIDPDKLDTVNQNKLLSIQQGLDKITADKSLGAHNYELISRILEEFQRNVNQMLD
;
A
#
# COMPACT_ATOMS: atom_id res chain seq x y z
N SER A 1 -1.95 17.38 12.15
CA SER A 1 -2.91 17.87 13.19
C SER A 1 -2.21 18.87 14.08
N HIS A 2 -2.89 19.96 14.49
CA HIS A 2 -2.33 21.01 15.35
C HIS A 2 -1.78 20.47 16.68
N ASN A 3 -2.43 19.47 17.25
CA ASN A 3 -1.99 18.88 18.51
C ASN A 3 -0.55 18.36 18.41
N ILE A 4 -0.22 17.55 17.39
CA ILE A 4 1.11 16.96 17.24
C ILE A 4 2.16 18.04 16.96
N HIS A 5 1.90 18.94 16.01
CA HIS A 5 2.88 19.91 15.57
C HIS A 5 3.10 21.06 16.56
N ILE A 6 2.03 21.58 17.16
CA ILE A 6 2.10 22.76 18.04
C ILE A 6 2.24 22.36 19.50
N GLU A 7 1.39 21.45 19.99
CA GLU A 7 1.39 21.14 21.42
C GLU A 7 2.52 20.21 21.82
N GLN A 8 2.80 19.18 21.02
CA GLN A 8 3.85 18.22 21.32
C GLN A 8 5.22 18.68 20.82
N ASN A 9 5.32 19.15 19.55
CA ASN A 9 6.58 19.53 18.92
C ASN A 9 6.88 21.04 18.94
N LYS A 10 6.00 21.86 19.53
CA LYS A 10 6.20 23.30 19.70
C LYS A 10 6.51 24.08 18.43
N MET A 11 6.01 23.60 17.27
CA MET A 11 6.19 24.31 16.01
C MET A 11 5.46 25.65 16.01
N LEU A 12 6.09 26.65 15.42
CA LEU A 12 5.48 27.99 15.30
C LEU A 12 4.38 28.00 14.25
N CYS A 13 3.30 28.71 14.51
CA CYS A 13 2.17 28.86 13.57
C CYS A 13 2.61 29.36 12.19
N SER A 14 3.63 30.22 12.14
CA SER A 14 4.21 30.79 10.90
C SER A 14 4.92 29.75 10.02
N LYS A 15 5.21 28.55 10.53
CA LYS A 15 5.77 27.47 9.71
C LYS A 15 4.76 26.94 8.68
N CYS A 16 3.46 26.97 9.04
CA CYS A 16 2.39 26.44 8.20
C CYS A 16 1.49 27.55 7.64
N HIS A 17 1.43 28.71 8.29
CA HIS A 17 0.56 29.83 7.91
C HIS A 17 1.40 31.07 7.59
N ALA A 18 1.46 31.44 6.29
CA ALA A 18 2.36 32.50 5.80
C ALA A 18 1.86 33.91 6.07
N SER A 19 0.62 34.14 6.47
CA SER A 19 0.06 35.49 6.48
C SER A 19 -0.77 35.78 7.71
N VAL A 20 -0.45 36.92 8.34
CA VAL A 20 -1.22 37.52 9.43
C VAL A 20 -2.61 37.97 8.96
N ASN A 21 -2.83 38.08 7.66
CA ASN A 21 -4.03 38.69 7.07
C ASN A 21 -5.09 37.69 6.58
N ARG A 22 -4.77 36.38 6.52
CA ARG A 22 -5.72 35.34 6.15
C ARG A 22 -5.61 34.16 7.12
N HIS A 23 -6.24 34.32 8.27
CA HIS A 23 -6.29 33.29 9.28
C HIS A 23 -6.96 32.02 8.72
N GLY A 24 -6.25 30.91 8.74
CA GLY A 24 -6.74 29.60 8.26
C GLY A 24 -6.21 29.17 6.90
N GLU A 25 -5.51 30.01 6.16
CA GLU A 25 -4.90 29.64 4.89
C GLU A 25 -3.53 28.98 5.14
N LEU A 26 -3.35 27.75 4.66
CA LEU A 26 -2.07 27.04 4.70
C LEU A 26 -1.18 27.59 3.58
N SER A 27 0.06 27.97 3.93
CA SER A 27 1.09 28.33 2.94
C SER A 27 2.02 27.19 2.57
N MET A 28 1.88 26.05 3.27
CA MET A 28 2.69 24.86 3.00
C MET A 28 2.12 24.04 1.86
N THR A 29 3.00 23.64 0.98
CA THR A 29 2.76 22.62 -0.05
C THR A 29 2.98 21.22 0.53
N ARG A 30 2.60 20.18 -0.23
CA ARG A 30 2.94 18.80 0.12
C ARG A 30 4.46 18.59 0.26
N ALA A 31 5.26 19.21 -0.61
CA ALA A 31 6.71 19.12 -0.55
C ALA A 31 7.28 19.66 0.76
N ASP A 32 6.72 20.75 1.30
CA ASP A 32 7.14 21.30 2.58
C ASP A 32 6.86 20.35 3.74
N CYS A 33 5.74 19.61 3.70
CA CYS A 33 5.45 18.58 4.69
C CYS A 33 6.45 17.43 4.59
N LEU A 34 6.76 17.00 3.37
CA LEU A 34 7.66 15.89 3.11
C LEU A 34 9.12 16.21 3.49
N SER A 35 9.55 17.47 3.41
CA SER A 35 10.90 17.86 3.83
C SER A 35 11.25 17.52 5.28
N CYS A 36 10.24 17.36 6.14
CA CYS A 36 10.41 16.92 7.52
C CYS A 36 9.96 15.46 7.71
N HIS A 37 8.87 15.05 7.04
CA HIS A 37 8.28 13.72 7.23
C HIS A 37 8.98 12.62 6.42
N HIS A 38 9.77 12.97 5.41
CA HIS A 38 10.58 12.04 4.62
C HIS A 38 12.08 12.35 4.71
N SER A 39 12.55 12.84 5.87
CA SER A 39 14.00 12.98 6.11
C SER A 39 14.66 11.60 6.23
N GLU A 40 15.95 11.53 6.00
CA GLU A 40 16.75 10.29 6.12
C GLU A 40 16.67 9.64 7.52
N GLU A 41 16.31 10.43 8.54
CA GLU A 41 16.18 9.98 9.92
C GLU A 41 14.82 9.32 10.22
N ASN A 42 13.84 9.44 9.32
CA ASN A 42 12.50 8.89 9.53
C ASN A 42 12.40 7.45 8.99
N ASN A 43 11.93 6.56 9.85
CA ASN A 43 11.63 5.20 9.50
C ASN A 43 10.36 5.14 8.61
N CYS A 44 10.49 4.55 7.42
CA CYS A 44 9.39 4.41 6.47
C CYS A 44 8.19 3.64 7.06
N GLU A 45 8.46 2.63 7.87
CA GLU A 45 7.49 1.75 8.52
C GLU A 45 6.46 2.50 9.37
N THR A 46 6.86 3.61 10.00
CA THR A 46 5.98 4.40 10.87
C THR A 46 4.75 4.96 10.15
N CYS A 47 4.85 5.19 8.83
CA CYS A 47 3.77 5.76 8.02
C CYS A 47 3.30 4.80 6.92
N HIS A 48 4.14 3.86 6.49
CA HIS A 48 3.91 2.91 5.41
C HIS A 48 3.82 1.46 5.92
N GLU A 49 3.13 1.26 7.04
CA GLU A 49 3.02 -0.03 7.73
C GLU A 49 2.48 -1.14 6.81
N ILE A 50 1.45 -0.86 6.01
CA ILE A 50 0.84 -1.84 5.10
C ILE A 50 1.82 -2.28 4.02
N GLN A 51 2.55 -1.34 3.41
CA GLN A 51 3.57 -1.61 2.40
C GLN A 51 4.67 -2.52 2.97
N VAL A 52 5.14 -2.21 4.18
CA VAL A 52 6.15 -3.03 4.87
C VAL A 52 5.61 -4.41 5.21
N GLN A 53 4.38 -4.52 5.69
CA GLN A 53 3.76 -5.81 6.00
C GLN A 53 3.63 -6.72 4.78
N PHE A 54 3.27 -6.18 3.59
CA PHE A 54 3.29 -6.97 2.36
C PHE A 54 4.72 -7.36 1.98
N TYR A 55 5.66 -6.42 1.98
CA TYR A 55 7.03 -6.65 1.59
C TYR A 55 7.74 -7.69 2.47
N SER A 56 7.49 -7.65 3.78
CA SER A 56 8.04 -8.59 4.77
C SER A 56 7.22 -9.88 4.95
N GLY A 57 6.08 -10.05 4.27
CA GLY A 57 5.23 -11.22 4.45
C GLY A 57 4.61 -11.33 5.83
N THR A 58 4.20 -10.21 6.43
CA THR A 58 3.63 -10.18 7.79
C THR A 58 2.26 -9.50 7.86
N ILE A 59 1.54 -9.46 6.74
CA ILE A 59 0.22 -8.79 6.64
C ILE A 59 -0.88 -9.47 7.45
N GLY A 60 -0.71 -10.76 7.78
CA GLY A 60 -1.61 -11.53 8.65
C GLY A 60 -2.95 -11.89 7.99
N ILE A 61 -2.94 -12.26 6.72
CA ILE A 61 -4.12 -12.73 5.97
C ILE A 61 -4.10 -14.24 5.76
N LEU A 62 -2.92 -14.80 5.45
CA LEU A 62 -2.70 -16.24 5.29
C LEU A 62 -1.86 -16.78 6.47
N ASP A 63 -1.96 -18.07 6.74
CA ASP A 63 -1.17 -18.72 7.82
C ASP A 63 0.32 -18.91 7.43
N ASP A 64 0.62 -18.95 6.12
CA ASP A 64 1.93 -19.25 5.54
C ASP A 64 2.40 -18.12 4.62
N GLU A 65 2.50 -16.92 5.17
CA GLU A 65 3.01 -15.76 4.43
C GLU A 65 4.53 -15.80 4.32
N GLU A 66 5.02 -15.47 3.13
CA GLU A 66 6.45 -15.39 2.84
C GLU A 66 6.81 -13.95 2.45
N SER A 67 8.01 -13.53 2.85
CA SER A 67 8.57 -12.23 2.46
C SER A 67 8.86 -12.19 0.95
N ASP A 68 8.88 -11.00 0.38
CA ASP A 68 9.41 -10.81 -0.96
C ASP A 68 10.91 -11.11 -1.00
N ILE A 69 11.41 -11.67 -2.10
CA ILE A 69 12.82 -12.02 -2.26
C ILE A 69 13.74 -10.80 -2.12
N MET A 70 13.30 -9.62 -2.55
CA MET A 70 14.07 -8.38 -2.41
C MET A 70 14.15 -7.93 -0.94
N PHE A 71 13.12 -8.22 -0.13
CA PHE A 71 13.17 -8.01 1.31
C PHE A 71 14.20 -8.93 1.97
N GLU A 72 14.26 -10.20 1.56
CA GLU A 72 15.24 -11.17 2.08
C GLU A 72 16.70 -10.80 1.75
N GLU A 73 16.90 -10.11 0.61
CA GLU A 73 18.19 -9.62 0.17
C GLU A 73 18.52 -8.21 0.70
N ASP A 74 17.83 -7.75 1.76
CA ASP A 74 18.04 -6.45 2.41
C ASP A 74 17.88 -5.24 1.45
N ILE A 75 17.08 -5.36 0.39
CA ILE A 75 16.76 -4.25 -0.51
C ILE A 75 15.80 -3.29 0.18
N ASP A 76 16.28 -2.11 0.45
CA ASP A 76 15.53 -1.10 1.20
C ASP A 76 14.56 -0.32 0.28
N CYS A 77 13.56 0.32 0.89
CA CYS A 77 12.53 1.08 0.19
C CYS A 77 13.09 2.14 -0.76
N ARG A 78 14.24 2.72 -0.42
CA ARG A 78 14.89 3.78 -1.19
C ARG A 78 15.55 3.30 -2.48
N ALA A 79 15.79 2.01 -2.60
CA ALA A 79 16.29 1.44 -3.85
C ALA A 79 15.29 1.63 -5.01
N CYS A 80 13.98 1.63 -4.69
CA CYS A 80 12.91 1.82 -5.67
C CYS A 80 12.19 3.17 -5.51
N HIS A 81 12.24 3.77 -4.32
CA HIS A 81 11.60 5.03 -3.98
C HIS A 81 12.64 6.08 -3.62
N ASP A 82 13.20 6.78 -4.62
CA ASP A 82 14.18 7.83 -4.37
C ASP A 82 13.54 9.04 -3.68
N PRO A 83 13.97 9.38 -2.43
CA PRO A 83 13.52 10.58 -1.74
C PRO A 83 14.08 11.87 -2.35
N GLY A 84 15.05 11.80 -3.26
CA GLY A 84 15.65 12.96 -3.93
C GLY A 84 14.70 13.63 -4.92
N ASP A 85 13.79 12.90 -5.54
CA ASP A 85 12.73 13.49 -6.34
C ASP A 85 11.55 13.84 -5.44
N GLN A 86 11.19 15.12 -5.38
CA GLN A 86 10.12 15.69 -4.55
C GLN A 86 8.71 15.13 -4.85
N VAL A 87 8.61 14.24 -5.78
CA VAL A 87 7.43 13.46 -6.10
C VAL A 87 7.73 12.00 -5.76
N ILE A 88 7.54 11.65 -4.49
CA ILE A 88 7.42 10.25 -4.11
C ILE A 88 6.11 9.75 -4.77
N GLY A 89 6.23 9.50 -6.04
CA GLY A 89 5.24 8.89 -6.90
C GLY A 89 5.48 7.39 -6.95
N LYS A 90 4.68 6.70 -7.70
CA LYS A 90 4.93 5.32 -8.10
C LYS A 90 6.38 5.19 -8.55
N SER A 91 7.11 4.20 -8.04
CA SER A 91 8.33 3.77 -8.70
C SER A 91 8.00 3.49 -10.15
N GLU A 92 8.74 4.09 -11.08
CA GLU A 92 8.57 3.78 -12.48
C GLU A 92 9.21 2.42 -12.75
N ALA A 93 8.64 1.65 -13.67
CA ALA A 93 9.18 0.32 -14.03
C ALA A 93 10.65 0.41 -14.48
N SER A 94 11.08 1.57 -14.96
CA SER A 94 12.48 1.87 -15.29
C SER A 94 13.47 1.72 -14.12
N PHE A 95 13.03 1.83 -12.87
CA PHE A 95 13.93 1.59 -11.72
C PHE A 95 14.35 0.12 -11.57
N CYS A 96 13.56 -0.82 -12.10
CA CYS A 96 13.91 -2.24 -12.04
C CYS A 96 15.19 -2.53 -12.81
N ILE A 97 15.42 -1.84 -13.94
CA ILE A 97 16.56 -2.07 -14.82
C ILE A 97 17.89 -1.49 -14.31
N ASP A 98 17.88 -0.76 -13.20
CA ASP A 98 19.12 -0.34 -12.55
C ASP A 98 19.86 -1.51 -11.89
N CYS A 99 19.12 -2.58 -11.57
CA CYS A 99 19.67 -3.79 -10.94
C CYS A 99 19.37 -5.06 -11.75
N HIS A 100 18.34 -5.06 -12.58
CA HIS A 100 17.87 -6.19 -13.38
C HIS A 100 18.06 -5.93 -14.88
N ASP A 101 17.90 -6.98 -15.68
CA ASP A 101 17.87 -6.85 -17.15
C ASP A 101 16.63 -6.08 -17.63
N SER A 102 16.68 -5.52 -18.84
CA SER A 102 15.62 -4.68 -19.41
C SER A 102 14.22 -5.33 -19.44
N ASP A 103 14.16 -6.65 -19.39
CA ASP A 103 12.90 -7.41 -19.44
C ASP A 103 12.09 -7.25 -18.13
N TYR A 104 12.73 -6.81 -17.04
CA TYR A 104 12.05 -6.62 -15.75
C TYR A 104 11.08 -5.43 -15.71
N GLU A 105 11.22 -4.48 -16.63
CA GLU A 105 10.20 -3.43 -16.82
C GLU A 105 8.86 -4.05 -17.25
N GLU A 106 8.89 -5.00 -18.21
CA GLU A 106 7.69 -5.73 -18.65
C GLU A 106 7.16 -6.69 -17.57
N VAL A 107 8.04 -7.29 -16.76
CA VAL A 107 7.65 -8.13 -15.63
C VAL A 107 6.80 -7.36 -14.63
N LEU A 108 7.21 -6.16 -14.22
CA LEU A 108 6.43 -5.34 -13.27
C LEU A 108 5.07 -4.96 -13.85
N ILE A 109 5.02 -4.56 -15.13
CA ILE A 109 3.77 -4.21 -15.81
C ILE A 109 2.81 -5.42 -15.80
N ASN A 110 3.33 -6.60 -16.15
CA ASN A 110 2.53 -7.83 -16.16
C ASN A 110 2.02 -8.22 -14.76
N TRP A 111 2.82 -8.03 -13.71
CA TRP A 111 2.38 -8.24 -12.33
C TRP A 111 1.23 -7.31 -11.95
N GLN A 112 1.39 -6.02 -12.23
CA GLN A 112 0.38 -5.01 -11.90
C GLN A 112 -0.93 -5.27 -12.66
N ASP A 113 -0.86 -5.60 -13.93
CA ASP A 113 -2.02 -5.95 -14.74
C ASP A 113 -2.71 -7.22 -14.23
N SER A 114 -1.94 -8.24 -13.86
CA SER A 114 -2.46 -9.49 -13.29
C SER A 114 -3.19 -9.26 -11.98
N ILE A 115 -2.58 -8.53 -11.04
CA ILE A 115 -3.20 -8.20 -9.74
C ILE A 115 -4.46 -7.36 -9.94
N GLN A 116 -4.43 -6.37 -10.83
CA GLN A 116 -5.61 -5.55 -11.13
C GLN A 116 -6.76 -6.41 -11.68
N GLN A 117 -6.49 -7.31 -12.62
CA GLN A 117 -7.52 -8.20 -13.18
C GLN A 117 -8.12 -9.13 -12.13
N GLN A 118 -7.28 -9.73 -11.26
CA GLN A 118 -7.75 -10.59 -10.16
C GLN A 118 -8.61 -9.80 -9.17
N HIS A 119 -8.17 -8.60 -8.78
CA HIS A 119 -8.88 -7.70 -7.87
C HIS A 119 -10.26 -7.29 -8.44
N ASP A 120 -10.30 -6.88 -9.72
CA ASP A 120 -11.54 -6.45 -10.38
C ASP A 120 -12.54 -7.60 -10.51
N LYS A 121 -12.05 -8.80 -10.88
CA LYS A 121 -12.88 -9.99 -10.93
C LYS A 121 -13.47 -10.31 -9.56
N LEU A 122 -12.64 -10.38 -8.54
CA LEU A 122 -13.07 -10.68 -7.18
C LEU A 122 -14.09 -9.65 -6.66
N THR A 123 -13.85 -8.36 -6.91
CA THR A 123 -14.77 -7.28 -6.55
C THR A 123 -16.12 -7.43 -7.27
N SER A 124 -16.09 -7.80 -8.55
CA SER A 124 -17.31 -8.07 -9.33
C SER A 124 -18.11 -9.23 -8.74
N ASP A 125 -17.46 -10.32 -8.41
CA ASP A 125 -18.09 -11.52 -7.86
C ASP A 125 -18.64 -11.26 -6.44
N LEU A 126 -17.92 -10.49 -5.61
CA LEU A 126 -18.41 -10.07 -4.29
C LEU A 126 -19.73 -9.28 -4.36
N ASN A 127 -19.92 -8.47 -5.39
CA ASN A 127 -21.16 -7.72 -5.58
C ASN A 127 -22.39 -8.60 -5.92
N LEU A 128 -22.18 -9.87 -6.25
CA LEU A 128 -23.26 -10.84 -6.49
C LEU A 128 -23.73 -11.52 -5.22
N ILE A 129 -22.96 -11.43 -4.12
CA ILE A 129 -23.27 -12.06 -2.85
C ILE A 129 -24.32 -11.22 -2.11
N ASP A 130 -25.40 -11.89 -1.66
CA ASP A 130 -26.38 -11.33 -0.75
C ASP A 130 -25.99 -11.73 0.70
N PRO A 131 -25.44 -10.80 1.51
CA PRO A 131 -24.95 -11.12 2.85
C PRO A 131 -26.04 -11.67 3.79
N ASP A 132 -27.30 -11.28 3.57
CA ASP A 132 -28.42 -11.71 4.42
C ASP A 132 -28.79 -13.20 4.19
N LYS A 133 -28.33 -13.80 3.12
CA LYS A 133 -28.54 -15.22 2.82
C LYS A 133 -27.42 -16.13 3.32
N LEU A 134 -26.31 -15.55 3.74
CA LEU A 134 -25.17 -16.31 4.25
C LEU A 134 -25.39 -16.76 5.70
N ASP A 135 -24.86 -17.93 6.03
CA ASP A 135 -24.70 -18.33 7.43
C ASP A 135 -23.60 -17.50 8.13
N THR A 136 -23.54 -17.58 9.45
CA THR A 136 -22.58 -16.80 10.26
C THR A 136 -21.13 -17.06 9.87
N VAL A 137 -20.77 -18.28 9.46
CA VAL A 137 -19.40 -18.63 9.06
C VAL A 137 -19.02 -17.89 7.77
N ASN A 138 -19.90 -17.95 6.78
CA ASN A 138 -19.68 -17.28 5.50
C ASN A 138 -19.76 -15.74 5.63
N GLN A 139 -20.59 -15.19 6.51
CA GLN A 139 -20.60 -13.76 6.82
C GLN A 139 -19.24 -13.31 7.40
N ASN A 140 -18.64 -14.07 8.32
CA ASN A 140 -17.32 -13.75 8.87
C ASN A 140 -16.22 -13.87 7.80
N LYS A 141 -16.28 -14.88 6.94
CA LYS A 141 -15.35 -14.99 5.81
C LYS A 141 -15.47 -13.81 4.84
N LEU A 142 -16.70 -13.41 4.50
CA LEU A 142 -16.97 -12.25 3.65
C LEU A 142 -16.34 -10.98 4.22
N LEU A 143 -16.51 -10.75 5.52
CA LEU A 143 -15.90 -9.60 6.21
C LEU A 143 -14.37 -9.66 6.15
N SER A 144 -13.76 -10.83 6.37
CA SER A 144 -12.30 -11.00 6.29
C SER A 144 -11.78 -10.73 4.87
N ILE A 145 -12.50 -11.17 3.83
CA ILE A 145 -12.16 -10.91 2.44
C ILE A 145 -12.21 -9.39 2.15
N GLN A 146 -13.26 -8.70 2.60
CA GLN A 146 -13.38 -7.25 2.42
C GLN A 146 -12.23 -6.51 3.10
N GLN A 147 -11.90 -6.86 4.35
CA GLN A 147 -10.77 -6.27 5.07
C GLN A 147 -9.41 -6.55 4.38
N GLY A 148 -9.22 -7.75 3.83
CA GLY A 148 -8.02 -8.09 3.07
C GLY A 148 -7.91 -7.29 1.77
N LEU A 149 -9.01 -7.11 1.03
CA LEU A 149 -9.04 -6.27 -0.16
C LEU A 149 -8.75 -4.79 0.15
N ASP A 150 -9.26 -4.28 1.28
CA ASP A 150 -8.95 -2.92 1.73
C ASP A 150 -7.44 -2.75 1.96
N LYS A 151 -6.77 -3.75 2.55
CA LYS A 151 -5.31 -3.74 2.73
C LYS A 151 -4.57 -3.76 1.39
N ILE A 152 -4.96 -4.64 0.45
CA ILE A 152 -4.36 -4.71 -0.90
C ILE A 152 -4.54 -3.38 -1.64
N THR A 153 -5.73 -2.77 -1.55
CA THR A 153 -6.01 -1.47 -2.15
C THR A 153 -5.19 -0.35 -1.50
N ALA A 154 -4.99 -0.40 -0.18
CA ALA A 154 -4.21 0.58 0.56
C ALA A 154 -2.70 0.50 0.29
N ASP A 155 -2.20 -0.67 -0.09
CA ASP A 155 -0.81 -0.88 -0.51
C ASP A 155 -0.45 -0.09 -1.77
N LYS A 156 -1.35 0.01 -2.75
CA LYS A 156 -1.22 0.77 -4.00
C LYS A 156 -0.11 0.33 -4.96
N SER A 157 0.63 -0.71 -4.65
CA SER A 157 1.74 -1.19 -5.47
C SER A 157 1.30 -2.08 -6.63
N LEU A 158 0.08 -2.65 -6.54
CA LEU A 158 -0.43 -3.67 -7.46
C LEU A 158 0.53 -4.86 -7.59
N GLY A 159 1.08 -5.31 -6.48
CA GLY A 159 1.96 -6.47 -6.42
C GLY A 159 3.45 -6.15 -6.39
N ALA A 160 3.90 -4.90 -6.60
CA ALA A 160 5.32 -4.58 -6.59
C ALA A 160 6.01 -4.80 -5.23
N HIS A 161 5.26 -4.78 -4.12
CA HIS A 161 5.82 -5.07 -2.80
C HIS A 161 5.88 -6.56 -2.46
N ASN A 162 5.03 -7.40 -3.04
CA ASN A 162 5.10 -8.85 -2.94
C ASN A 162 4.05 -9.47 -3.87
N TYR A 163 4.43 -9.72 -5.12
CA TYR A 163 3.51 -10.24 -6.12
C TYR A 163 2.96 -11.62 -5.75
N GLU A 164 3.82 -12.52 -5.29
CA GLU A 164 3.43 -13.91 -5.00
C GLU A 164 2.44 -13.96 -3.85
N LEU A 165 2.69 -13.25 -2.76
CA LEU A 165 1.79 -13.20 -1.62
C LEU A 165 0.44 -12.59 -1.99
N ILE A 166 0.42 -11.45 -2.67
CA ILE A 166 -0.84 -10.78 -3.05
C ILE A 166 -1.65 -11.65 -4.02
N SER A 167 -1.01 -12.29 -4.99
CA SER A 167 -1.70 -13.21 -5.91
C SER A 167 -2.31 -14.41 -5.16
N ARG A 168 -1.56 -15.04 -4.25
CA ARG A 168 -2.06 -16.14 -3.40
C ARG A 168 -3.26 -15.71 -2.55
N ILE A 169 -3.23 -14.53 -1.96
CA ILE A 169 -4.33 -13.98 -1.19
C ILE A 169 -5.58 -13.82 -2.07
N LEU A 170 -5.44 -13.20 -3.24
CA LEU A 170 -6.56 -13.01 -4.17
C LEU A 170 -7.14 -14.33 -4.68
N GLU A 171 -6.30 -15.33 -4.95
CA GLU A 171 -6.74 -16.68 -5.32
C GLU A 171 -7.52 -17.37 -4.20
N GLU A 172 -7.05 -17.26 -2.94
CA GLU A 172 -7.76 -17.82 -1.79
C GLU A 172 -9.12 -17.14 -1.60
N PHE A 173 -9.15 -15.82 -1.70
CA PHE A 173 -10.39 -15.04 -1.62
C PHE A 173 -11.37 -15.43 -2.73
N GLN A 174 -10.89 -15.58 -3.97
CA GLN A 174 -11.72 -16.00 -5.10
C GLN A 174 -12.30 -17.41 -4.88
N ARG A 175 -11.52 -18.35 -4.32
CA ARG A 175 -12.03 -19.69 -3.98
C ARG A 175 -13.16 -19.61 -2.95
N ASN A 176 -12.99 -18.80 -1.90
CA ASN A 176 -14.00 -18.61 -0.87
C ASN A 176 -15.28 -17.96 -1.42
N VAL A 177 -15.14 -16.95 -2.28
CA VAL A 177 -16.29 -16.29 -2.94
C VAL A 177 -17.06 -17.24 -3.86
N ASN A 178 -16.37 -18.05 -4.66
CA ASN A 178 -17.01 -19.05 -5.50
C ASN A 178 -17.84 -20.05 -4.68
N GLN A 179 -17.34 -20.50 -3.51
CA GLN A 179 -18.08 -21.37 -2.59
C GLN A 179 -19.32 -20.72 -1.96
N MET A 180 -19.37 -19.39 -1.87
CA MET A 180 -20.53 -18.66 -1.36
C MET A 180 -21.60 -18.43 -2.45
N LEU A 181 -21.21 -18.48 -3.72
CA LEU A 181 -22.08 -18.28 -4.87
C LEU A 181 -22.75 -19.59 -5.36
N ASP A 182 -22.14 -20.77 -5.05
CA ASP A 182 -22.67 -22.11 -5.34
C ASP A 182 -23.81 -22.50 -4.38
#